data_5869d69a853a8cdfdaad2d3f3d82c2d5
#
_entry.id   5869d69a853a8cdfdaad2d3f3d82c2d5
#
_cell.length_a   1.000
_cell.length_b   1.000
_cell.length_c   1.000
_cell.angle_alpha   90.00
_cell.angle_beta   90.00
_cell.angle_gamma   90.00
#
_symmetry.space_group_name_H-M   'P 1'
#
loop_
_entity.id
_entity.type
_entity.pdbx_description
1 polymer ?
#
loop_
_entity_poly.entity_id
_entity_poly.type
_entity_poly.pdbx_seq_one_letter_code
_entity_poly.pdbx_strand_id
1 'polypeptide(L)'
;FNGDLISLNCGGHISGNSLTVILNSISGSLNLRCYFFSNYDSEFREAVALSTYGDDNIGSVKEGFDNFNIKGASEFLGKYGQTYTMPDKNSELTAYLPYEQFEFLKRKSVFHPKLNRHIGALVPGSIFKSLHCCLRRKGHPLTGQELSALNVDTALREWFNHGEEIYEQRRKELKEIALKTDIEHMCLGLDLTYDERVIDWEDRYIRKIKPEYVSNTDDDVSDLE
;
A
#
# COMPACT_ATOMS: atom_id res chain seq x y z
N PHE A 1 20.16 2.53 23.02
CA PHE A 1 21.45 2.66 22.32
C PHE A 1 22.56 3.16 23.24
N ASN A 2 22.21 3.81 24.32
CA ASN A 2 23.12 4.34 25.36
C ASN A 2 22.98 3.60 26.71
N GLY A 3 22.17 2.52 26.76
CA GLY A 3 21.92 1.75 27.99
C GLY A 3 20.77 2.25 28.85
N ASP A 4 20.07 3.32 28.44
CA ASP A 4 18.90 3.81 29.15
C ASP A 4 17.71 2.87 29.03
N LEU A 5 17.05 2.59 30.15
CA LEU A 5 15.82 1.83 30.23
C LEU A 5 14.64 2.81 30.25
N ILE A 6 13.80 2.76 29.20
CA ILE A 6 12.58 3.54 29.15
C ILE A 6 11.40 2.63 29.48
N SER A 7 10.67 2.95 30.55
CA SER A 7 9.47 2.24 30.96
C SER A 7 8.22 3.03 30.53
N LEU A 8 7.27 2.35 29.86
CA LEU A 8 5.94 2.89 29.53
C LEU A 8 4.96 2.43 30.60
N ASN A 9 4.39 3.36 31.35
CA ASN A 9 3.54 3.05 32.51
C ASN A 9 2.12 2.58 32.15
N CYS A 10 1.62 2.82 30.96
CA CYS A 10 0.31 2.31 30.52
C CYS A 10 0.15 2.37 29.00
N GLY A 11 -0.52 1.39 28.43
CA GLY A 11 -1.17 1.42 27.09
C GLY A 11 -0.32 1.80 25.89
N GLY A 12 0.98 2.00 26.06
CA GLY A 12 1.86 2.42 24.97
C GLY A 12 2.14 1.28 24.00
N HIS A 13 1.77 1.45 22.76
CA HIS A 13 2.15 0.55 21.68
C HIS A 13 3.33 1.16 20.92
N ILE A 14 4.51 0.49 20.98
CA ILE A 14 5.74 1.02 20.37
C ILE A 14 5.66 0.90 18.85
N SER A 15 5.80 2.03 18.15
CA SER A 15 5.97 2.05 16.71
C SER A 15 7.23 1.24 16.31
N GLY A 16 7.07 0.36 15.29
CA GLY A 16 8.15 -0.52 14.84
C GLY A 16 8.17 -1.91 15.47
N ASN A 17 7.25 -2.24 16.37
CA ASN A 17 6.99 -3.63 16.74
C ASN A 17 6.37 -4.37 15.53
N SER A 18 6.75 -5.64 15.32
CA SER A 18 6.25 -6.45 14.20
C SER A 18 4.72 -6.63 14.19
N LEU A 19 4.06 -6.53 15.34
CA LEU A 19 2.61 -6.62 15.48
C LEU A 19 1.88 -5.27 15.36
N THR A 20 2.60 -4.14 15.31
CA THR A 20 1.98 -2.79 15.32
C THR A 20 0.96 -2.62 14.19
N VAL A 21 1.31 -2.99 12.96
CA VAL A 21 0.42 -2.88 11.80
C VAL A 21 -0.83 -3.74 11.99
N ILE A 22 -0.67 -4.99 12.46
CA ILE A 22 -1.77 -5.93 12.66
C ILE A 22 -2.73 -5.41 13.72
N LEU A 23 -2.22 -5.06 14.89
CA LEU A 23 -3.04 -4.60 16.02
C LEU A 23 -3.76 -3.29 15.70
N ASN A 24 -3.07 -2.33 15.08
CA ASN A 24 -3.69 -1.06 14.68
C ASN A 24 -4.74 -1.27 13.58
N SER A 25 -4.50 -2.16 12.61
CA SER A 25 -5.49 -2.50 11.58
C SER A 25 -6.76 -3.09 12.18
N ILE A 26 -6.63 -4.03 13.12
CA ILE A 26 -7.77 -4.64 13.83
C ILE A 26 -8.51 -3.58 14.65
N SER A 27 -7.78 -2.79 15.43
CA SER A 27 -8.36 -1.73 16.28
C SER A 27 -9.10 -0.69 15.45
N GLY A 28 -8.48 -0.18 14.37
CA GLY A 28 -9.13 0.77 13.45
C GLY A 28 -10.40 0.19 12.83
N SER A 29 -10.34 -1.07 12.37
CA SER A 29 -11.50 -1.76 11.81
C SER A 29 -12.63 -1.93 12.82
N LEU A 30 -12.31 -2.29 14.08
CA LEU A 30 -13.30 -2.42 15.15
C LEU A 30 -13.92 -1.07 15.51
N ASN A 31 -13.12 -0.03 15.65
CA ASN A 31 -13.59 1.33 15.95
C ASN A 31 -14.60 1.84 14.91
N LEU A 32 -14.30 1.65 13.62
CA LEU A 32 -15.23 2.03 12.55
C LEU A 32 -16.50 1.18 12.54
N ARG A 33 -16.42 -0.11 12.89
CA ARG A 33 -17.61 -0.95 13.07
C ARG A 33 -18.47 -0.50 14.28
N CYS A 34 -17.85 -0.15 15.40
CA CYS A 34 -18.57 0.42 16.54
C CYS A 34 -19.32 1.70 16.15
N TYR A 35 -18.67 2.57 15.37
CA TYR A 35 -19.33 3.75 14.83
C TYR A 35 -20.50 3.39 13.89
N PHE A 36 -20.32 2.43 12.99
CA PHE A 36 -21.39 1.98 12.10
C PHE A 36 -22.60 1.47 12.87
N PHE A 37 -22.39 0.52 13.81
CA PHE A 37 -23.46 -0.08 14.60
C PHE A 37 -24.09 0.89 15.60
N SER A 38 -23.49 2.04 15.88
CA SER A 38 -24.16 3.10 16.64
C SER A 38 -25.23 3.86 15.83
N ASN A 39 -25.24 3.71 14.50
CA ASN A 39 -26.15 4.38 13.59
C ASN A 39 -27.07 3.42 12.83
N TYR A 40 -26.66 2.16 12.65
CA TYR A 40 -27.36 1.20 11.80
C TYR A 40 -27.47 -0.18 12.45
N ASP A 41 -28.62 -0.78 12.30
CA ASP A 41 -28.90 -2.19 12.69
C ASP A 41 -28.92 -3.04 11.40
N SER A 42 -27.76 -3.18 10.75
CA SER A 42 -27.59 -3.96 9.52
C SER A 42 -26.16 -4.47 9.42
N GLU A 43 -25.95 -5.48 8.56
CA GLU A 43 -24.64 -6.08 8.37
C GLU A 43 -23.63 -5.09 7.77
N PHE A 44 -22.55 -4.84 8.50
CA PHE A 44 -21.51 -3.90 8.09
C PHE A 44 -20.94 -4.20 6.69
N ARG A 45 -20.72 -5.49 6.38
CA ARG A 45 -20.11 -5.91 5.10
C ARG A 45 -21.04 -5.71 3.90
N GLU A 46 -22.33 -5.60 4.11
CA GLU A 46 -23.29 -5.30 3.04
C GLU A 46 -23.36 -3.81 2.72
N ALA A 47 -22.97 -2.97 3.67
CA ALA A 47 -23.01 -1.51 3.57
C ALA A 47 -21.66 -0.88 3.27
N VAL A 48 -20.56 -1.47 3.74
CA VAL A 48 -19.23 -0.85 3.72
C VAL A 48 -18.16 -1.84 3.26
N ALA A 49 -17.44 -1.47 2.20
CA ALA A 49 -16.18 -2.13 1.84
C ALA A 49 -15.02 -1.35 2.51
N LEU A 50 -14.37 -1.96 3.50
CA LEU A 50 -13.31 -1.35 4.31
C LEU A 50 -11.99 -2.11 4.17
N SER A 51 -10.90 -1.39 3.94
CA SER A 51 -9.53 -1.89 4.05
C SER A 51 -8.76 -1.06 5.07
N THR A 52 -7.98 -1.74 5.93
CA THR A 52 -7.17 -1.12 6.98
C THR A 52 -5.73 -1.60 6.89
N TYR A 53 -4.78 -0.70 7.12
CA TYR A 53 -3.36 -1.02 7.22
C TYR A 53 -2.71 -0.10 8.27
N GLY A 54 -2.42 -0.64 9.44
CA GLY A 54 -2.02 0.17 10.58
C GLY A 54 -3.12 1.14 10.99
N ASP A 55 -2.79 2.41 11.05
CA ASP A 55 -3.71 3.52 11.30
C ASP A 55 -4.40 4.04 10.02
N ASP A 56 -3.86 3.72 8.84
CA ASP A 56 -4.48 4.08 7.57
C ASP A 56 -5.70 3.20 7.29
N ASN A 57 -6.75 3.81 6.78
CA ASN A 57 -7.93 3.10 6.31
C ASN A 57 -8.53 3.74 5.07
N ILE A 58 -9.25 2.93 4.31
CA ILE A 58 -9.93 3.33 3.10
C ILE A 58 -11.22 2.51 2.97
N GLY A 59 -12.28 3.14 2.55
CA GLY A 59 -13.52 2.44 2.35
C GLY A 59 -14.46 3.13 1.37
N SER A 60 -15.37 2.35 0.84
CA SER A 60 -16.54 2.84 0.12
C SER A 60 -17.81 2.46 0.88
N VAL A 61 -18.80 3.34 0.79
CA VAL A 61 -20.07 3.21 1.49
C VAL A 61 -21.18 3.09 0.45
N LYS A 62 -22.07 2.14 0.64
CA LYS A 62 -23.23 1.93 -0.21
C LYS A 62 -24.22 3.06 0.01
N GLU A 63 -24.95 3.46 -1.03
CA GLU A 63 -26.05 4.40 -0.98
C GLU A 63 -27.08 4.00 0.09
N GLY A 64 -27.61 4.98 0.82
CA GLY A 64 -28.54 4.76 1.95
C GLY A 64 -27.85 4.65 3.32
N PHE A 65 -26.50 4.66 3.39
CA PHE A 65 -25.73 4.66 4.64
C PHE A 65 -24.96 5.97 4.85
N ASP A 66 -25.55 7.10 4.46
CA ASP A 66 -24.89 8.40 4.35
C ASP A 66 -24.39 8.97 5.69
N ASN A 67 -24.96 8.53 6.81
CA ASN A 67 -24.46 8.91 8.14
C ASN A 67 -23.12 8.23 8.47
N PHE A 68 -22.70 7.17 7.75
CA PHE A 68 -21.40 6.58 7.91
C PHE A 68 -20.38 7.28 6.99
N ASN A 69 -19.76 8.33 7.51
CA ASN A 69 -18.86 9.20 6.77
C ASN A 69 -17.70 9.70 7.65
N ILE A 70 -16.74 10.42 7.06
CA ILE A 70 -15.52 10.88 7.73
C ILE A 70 -15.84 11.84 8.90
N LYS A 71 -16.78 12.77 8.73
CA LYS A 71 -17.17 13.72 9.78
C LYS A 71 -17.75 12.99 10.99
N GLY A 72 -18.70 12.10 10.75
CA GLY A 72 -19.33 11.32 11.81
C GLY A 72 -18.34 10.36 12.49
N ALA A 73 -17.40 9.78 11.75
CA ALA A 73 -16.32 8.98 12.33
C ALA A 73 -15.44 9.82 13.27
N SER A 74 -15.06 11.02 12.85
CA SER A 74 -14.28 11.94 13.68
C SER A 74 -15.02 12.35 14.96
N GLU A 75 -16.30 12.67 14.86
CA GLU A 75 -17.14 13.01 16.02
C GLU A 75 -17.32 11.83 16.98
N PHE A 76 -17.59 10.63 16.44
CA PHE A 76 -17.77 9.44 17.25
C PHE A 76 -16.49 9.05 17.98
N LEU A 77 -15.37 8.98 17.29
CA LEU A 77 -14.09 8.58 17.84
C LEU A 77 -13.53 9.64 18.81
N GLY A 78 -13.81 10.91 18.55
CA GLY A 78 -13.47 12.03 19.43
C GLY A 78 -14.04 11.89 20.84
N LYS A 79 -15.22 11.28 21.01
CA LYS A 79 -15.83 10.99 22.33
C LYS A 79 -14.99 10.04 23.17
N TYR A 80 -14.13 9.25 22.52
CA TYR A 80 -13.23 8.27 23.16
C TYR A 80 -11.77 8.74 23.14
N GLY A 81 -11.52 10.04 22.87
CA GLY A 81 -10.19 10.64 22.87
C GLY A 81 -9.33 10.23 21.65
N GLN A 82 -9.95 9.71 20.59
CA GLN A 82 -9.24 9.37 19.36
C GLN A 82 -9.42 10.47 18.32
N THR A 83 -8.33 10.85 17.67
CA THR A 83 -8.35 11.84 16.59
C THR A 83 -8.45 11.15 15.24
N TYR A 84 -9.49 11.44 14.48
CA TYR A 84 -9.67 10.98 13.11
C TYR A 84 -9.58 12.16 12.16
N THR A 85 -8.66 12.12 11.21
CA THR A 85 -8.31 13.26 10.37
C THR A 85 -8.44 12.94 8.89
N MET A 86 -8.44 13.99 8.06
CA MET A 86 -8.23 13.86 6.61
C MET A 86 -6.83 13.29 6.30
N PRO A 87 -6.61 12.68 5.13
CA PRO A 87 -5.32 12.07 4.75
C PRO A 87 -4.12 13.02 4.81
N ASP A 88 -4.32 14.31 4.56
CA ASP A 88 -3.29 15.35 4.64
C ASP A 88 -3.12 15.95 6.05
N LYS A 89 -3.96 15.52 7.00
CA LYS A 89 -3.98 15.94 8.41
C LYS A 89 -4.33 17.41 8.68
N ASN A 90 -4.43 18.24 7.65
CA ASN A 90 -4.60 19.70 7.76
C ASN A 90 -5.87 20.22 7.12
N SER A 91 -6.44 19.51 6.15
CA SER A 91 -7.68 19.92 5.48
C SER A 91 -8.88 19.83 6.41
N GLU A 92 -9.86 20.68 6.13
CA GLU A 92 -11.16 20.64 6.78
C GLU A 92 -11.86 19.30 6.49
N LEU A 93 -12.49 18.72 7.51
CA LEU A 93 -13.20 17.46 7.40
C LEU A 93 -14.35 17.55 6.40
N THR A 94 -14.33 16.68 5.40
CA THR A 94 -15.45 16.46 4.48
C THR A 94 -16.18 15.16 4.82
N ALA A 95 -17.41 14.98 4.36
CA ALA A 95 -18.12 13.72 4.56
C ALA A 95 -17.46 12.59 3.78
N TYR A 96 -17.13 12.85 2.53
CA TYR A 96 -16.49 11.89 1.61
C TYR A 96 -15.38 12.58 0.83
N LEU A 97 -14.45 11.79 0.31
CA LEU A 97 -13.43 12.25 -0.64
C LEU A 97 -13.89 11.97 -2.07
N PRO A 98 -13.67 12.89 -3.03
CA PRO A 98 -13.80 12.59 -4.45
C PRO A 98 -12.86 11.47 -4.88
N TYR A 99 -13.29 10.67 -5.87
CA TYR A 99 -12.50 9.53 -6.36
C TYR A 99 -11.09 9.94 -6.81
N GLU A 100 -10.94 11.11 -7.41
CA GLU A 100 -9.65 11.63 -7.91
C GLU A 100 -8.64 11.91 -6.79
N GLN A 101 -9.14 12.15 -5.57
CA GLN A 101 -8.32 12.41 -4.38
C GLN A 101 -8.02 11.13 -3.59
N PHE A 102 -8.55 9.99 -4.06
CA PHE A 102 -8.42 8.72 -3.40
C PHE A 102 -6.98 8.20 -3.48
N GLU A 103 -6.34 8.10 -2.34
CA GLU A 103 -4.98 7.59 -2.18
C GLU A 103 -4.92 6.66 -0.96
N PHE A 104 -4.36 5.47 -1.13
CA PHE A 104 -4.14 4.53 -0.04
C PHE A 104 -2.73 3.95 -0.12
N LEU A 105 -1.97 4.03 0.98
CA LEU A 105 -0.58 3.58 1.05
C LEU A 105 0.31 4.19 -0.04
N LYS A 106 0.12 5.50 -0.30
CA LYS A 106 0.81 6.24 -1.36
C LYS A 106 0.51 5.73 -2.78
N ARG A 107 -0.59 5.01 -3.00
CA ARG A 107 -1.02 4.51 -4.30
C ARG A 107 -2.37 5.10 -4.69
N LYS A 108 -2.47 5.46 -5.97
CA LYS A 108 -3.72 5.88 -6.61
C LYS A 108 -4.22 4.78 -7.53
N SER A 109 -5.53 4.60 -7.61
CA SER A 109 -6.15 3.70 -8.58
C SER A 109 -6.12 4.33 -9.97
N VAL A 110 -5.43 3.70 -10.92
CA VAL A 110 -5.29 4.17 -12.31
C VAL A 110 -5.74 3.05 -13.24
N PHE A 111 -6.59 3.38 -14.22
CA PHE A 111 -6.95 2.41 -15.26
C PHE A 111 -5.78 2.22 -16.22
N HIS A 112 -5.35 0.97 -16.38
CA HIS A 112 -4.25 0.59 -17.27
C HIS A 112 -4.82 -0.04 -18.56
N PRO A 113 -4.73 0.66 -19.72
CA PRO A 113 -5.42 0.23 -20.95
C PRO A 113 -5.00 -1.16 -21.44
N LYS A 114 -3.67 -1.44 -21.48
CA LYS A 114 -3.16 -2.72 -21.98
C LYS A 114 -3.49 -3.92 -21.05
N LEU A 115 -3.63 -3.67 -19.75
CA LEU A 115 -4.05 -4.70 -18.79
C LEU A 115 -5.57 -4.78 -18.62
N ASN A 116 -6.31 -3.82 -19.17
CA ASN A 116 -7.77 -3.67 -19.06
C ASN A 116 -8.27 -3.79 -17.60
N ARG A 117 -7.59 -3.12 -16.67
CA ARG A 117 -7.92 -3.12 -15.23
C ARG A 117 -7.39 -1.91 -14.50
N HIS A 118 -7.92 -1.66 -13.32
CA HIS A 118 -7.36 -0.70 -12.40
C HIS A 118 -6.16 -1.30 -11.66
N ILE A 119 -5.09 -0.53 -11.54
CA ILE A 119 -3.87 -0.88 -10.81
C ILE A 119 -3.50 0.23 -9.83
N GLY A 120 -2.75 -0.10 -8.79
CA GLY A 120 -2.33 0.85 -7.77
C GLY A 120 -1.00 1.53 -8.15
N ALA A 121 -1.04 2.66 -8.84
CA ALA A 121 0.14 3.44 -9.20
C ALA A 121 0.71 4.16 -7.97
N LEU A 122 1.97 3.90 -7.63
CA LEU A 122 2.68 4.59 -6.54
C LEU A 122 2.91 6.06 -6.90
N VAL A 123 2.65 6.98 -5.97
CA VAL A 123 2.84 8.43 -6.24
C VAL A 123 4.29 8.74 -6.63
N PRO A 124 4.51 9.61 -7.64
CA PRO A 124 5.85 9.89 -8.18
C PRO A 124 6.89 10.29 -7.12
N GLY A 125 6.49 11.09 -6.13
CA GLY A 125 7.37 11.49 -5.03
C GLY A 125 7.93 10.31 -4.22
N SER A 126 7.17 9.22 -4.07
CA SER A 126 7.64 8.00 -3.40
C SER A 126 8.60 7.20 -4.28
N ILE A 127 8.39 7.19 -5.60
CA ILE A 127 9.30 6.54 -6.55
C ILE A 127 10.65 7.27 -6.53
N PHE A 128 10.65 8.60 -6.65
CA PHE A 128 11.87 9.39 -6.56
C PHE A 128 12.59 9.22 -5.22
N LYS A 129 11.84 9.20 -4.11
CA LYS A 129 12.42 8.98 -2.79
C LYS A 129 13.18 7.65 -2.70
N SER A 130 12.70 6.59 -3.33
CA SER A 130 13.38 5.29 -3.35
C SER A 130 14.71 5.29 -4.10
N LEU A 131 14.88 6.22 -5.03
CA LEU A 131 16.12 6.39 -5.80
C LEU A 131 17.19 7.22 -5.08
N HIS A 132 16.82 7.99 -4.03
CA HIS A 132 17.74 8.90 -3.37
C HIS A 132 18.69 8.24 -2.37
N CYS A 133 18.39 7.04 -1.87
CA CYS A 133 19.22 6.40 -0.88
C CYS A 133 19.18 4.87 -0.94
N CYS A 134 20.33 4.25 -0.67
CA CYS A 134 20.46 2.83 -0.43
C CYS A 134 20.69 2.60 1.07
N LEU A 135 19.81 1.86 1.73
CA LEU A 135 20.00 1.47 3.12
C LEU A 135 20.86 0.19 3.16
N ARG A 136 22.11 0.35 3.56
CA ARG A 136 23.03 -0.77 3.70
C ARG A 136 23.40 -0.98 5.16
N ARG A 137 23.12 -2.17 5.68
CA ARG A 137 23.60 -2.58 7.02
C ARG A 137 25.02 -3.14 6.91
N LYS A 138 25.81 -3.04 8.00
CA LYS A 138 27.09 -3.72 8.09
C LYS A 138 26.90 -5.23 7.85
N GLY A 139 27.69 -5.80 6.95
CA GLY A 139 27.54 -7.21 6.55
C GLY A 139 26.43 -7.51 5.55
N HIS A 140 25.83 -6.48 4.93
CA HIS A 140 24.86 -6.70 3.85
C HIS A 140 25.55 -7.42 2.67
N PRO A 141 24.95 -8.48 2.08
CA PRO A 141 25.57 -9.27 1.02
C PRO A 141 25.78 -8.49 -0.28
N LEU A 142 24.92 -7.50 -0.57
CA LEU A 142 25.00 -6.68 -1.77
C LEU A 142 25.85 -5.43 -1.56
N THR A 143 26.55 -5.03 -2.60
CA THR A 143 27.28 -3.75 -2.70
C THR A 143 26.32 -2.57 -2.81
N GLY A 144 26.82 -1.36 -2.65
CA GLY A 144 26.03 -0.14 -2.88
C GLY A 144 25.56 0.00 -4.33
N GLN A 145 26.37 -0.45 -5.29
CA GLN A 145 26.03 -0.44 -6.71
C GLN A 145 24.92 -1.42 -7.05
N GLU A 146 25.00 -2.65 -6.54
CA GLU A 146 23.94 -3.65 -6.72
C GLU A 146 22.61 -3.19 -6.09
N LEU A 147 22.63 -2.56 -4.91
CA LEU A 147 21.44 -1.97 -4.30
C LEU A 147 20.88 -0.80 -5.12
N SER A 148 21.74 0.02 -5.71
CA SER A 148 21.32 1.11 -6.59
C SER A 148 20.66 0.57 -7.86
N ALA A 149 21.23 -0.46 -8.47
CA ALA A 149 20.64 -1.16 -9.62
C ALA A 149 19.26 -1.75 -9.30
N LEU A 150 19.10 -2.39 -8.14
CA LEU A 150 17.80 -2.89 -7.68
C LEU A 150 16.78 -1.77 -7.47
N ASN A 151 17.22 -0.60 -6.96
CA ASN A 151 16.33 0.56 -6.81
C ASN A 151 15.88 1.09 -8.18
N VAL A 152 16.77 1.13 -9.19
CA VAL A 152 16.43 1.49 -10.57
C VAL A 152 15.40 0.54 -11.14
N ASP A 153 15.61 -0.77 -11.03
CA ASP A 153 14.66 -1.79 -11.51
C ASP A 153 13.30 -1.69 -10.81
N THR A 154 13.30 -1.44 -9.50
CA THR A 154 12.07 -1.24 -8.73
C THR A 154 11.34 0.03 -9.17
N ALA A 155 12.05 1.12 -9.36
CA ALA A 155 11.48 2.39 -9.84
C ALA A 155 10.85 2.24 -11.22
N LEU A 156 11.48 1.51 -12.15
CA LEU A 156 10.93 1.23 -13.48
C LEU A 156 9.63 0.42 -13.42
N ARG A 157 9.53 -0.55 -12.52
CA ARG A 157 8.27 -1.28 -12.30
C ARG A 157 7.15 -0.39 -11.78
N GLU A 158 7.47 0.59 -10.95
CA GLU A 158 6.48 1.56 -10.47
C GLU A 158 6.12 2.58 -11.56
N TRP A 159 7.09 3.06 -12.36
CA TRP A 159 6.83 3.96 -13.49
C TRP A 159 5.96 3.32 -14.58
N PHE A 160 6.02 2.01 -14.76
CA PHE A 160 5.13 1.26 -15.66
C PHE A 160 3.65 1.56 -15.38
N ASN A 161 3.27 1.71 -14.12
CA ASN A 161 1.90 1.98 -13.71
C ASN A 161 1.41 3.39 -14.09
N HIS A 162 2.27 4.27 -14.59
CA HIS A 162 1.96 5.64 -15.00
C HIS A 162 1.74 5.82 -16.50
N GLY A 163 1.75 4.73 -17.27
CA GLY A 163 1.53 4.73 -18.71
C GLY A 163 2.81 4.73 -19.54
N GLU A 164 2.65 4.42 -20.83
CA GLU A 164 3.75 4.14 -21.74
C GLU A 164 4.70 5.35 -21.94
N GLU A 165 4.13 6.53 -22.16
CA GLU A 165 4.93 7.75 -22.39
C GLU A 165 5.84 8.06 -21.19
N ILE A 166 5.28 8.05 -19.99
CA ILE A 166 6.03 8.33 -18.76
C ILE A 166 7.07 7.22 -18.52
N TYR A 167 6.69 5.96 -18.71
CA TYR A 167 7.62 4.84 -18.56
C TYR A 167 8.84 4.98 -19.47
N GLU A 168 8.63 5.18 -20.76
CA GLU A 168 9.72 5.26 -21.73
C GLU A 168 10.62 6.50 -21.50
N GLN A 169 10.03 7.63 -21.11
CA GLN A 169 10.79 8.79 -20.70
C GLN A 169 11.70 8.48 -19.51
N ARG A 170 11.14 7.90 -18.44
CA ARG A 170 11.90 7.56 -17.20
C ARG A 170 12.91 6.47 -17.45
N ARG A 171 12.60 5.49 -18.28
CA ARG A 171 13.53 4.44 -18.70
C ARG A 171 14.76 5.03 -19.37
N LYS A 172 14.58 5.97 -20.31
CA LYS A 172 15.67 6.67 -20.98
C LYS A 172 16.53 7.46 -20.00
N GLU A 173 15.90 8.27 -19.13
CA GLU A 173 16.62 9.06 -18.13
C GLU A 173 17.44 8.18 -17.17
N LEU A 174 16.86 7.10 -16.67
CA LEU A 174 17.52 6.15 -15.75
C LEU A 174 18.65 5.38 -16.47
N LYS A 175 18.49 5.05 -17.76
CA LYS A 175 19.54 4.42 -18.56
C LYS A 175 20.74 5.34 -18.74
N GLU A 176 20.53 6.61 -19.01
CA GLU A 176 21.60 7.61 -19.11
C GLU A 176 22.36 7.76 -17.77
N ILE A 177 21.66 7.75 -16.64
CA ILE A 177 22.28 7.82 -15.31
C ILE A 177 23.07 6.55 -15.03
N ALA A 178 22.49 5.38 -15.28
CA ALA A 178 23.12 4.08 -15.04
C ALA A 178 24.43 3.90 -15.85
N LEU A 179 24.44 4.36 -17.10
CA LEU A 179 25.65 4.39 -17.95
C LEU A 179 26.73 5.32 -17.37
N LYS A 180 26.36 6.52 -16.90
CA LYS A 180 27.32 7.48 -16.30
C LYS A 180 27.91 6.99 -14.97
N THR A 181 27.22 6.11 -14.28
CA THR A 181 27.61 5.59 -12.96
C THR A 181 28.12 4.15 -13.01
N ASP A 182 28.26 3.58 -14.21
CA ASP A 182 28.77 2.23 -14.47
C ASP A 182 27.99 1.12 -13.74
N ILE A 183 26.67 1.28 -13.63
CA ILE A 183 25.77 0.28 -13.05
C ILE A 183 24.77 -0.31 -14.06
N GLU A 184 24.78 0.12 -15.30
CA GLU A 184 23.82 -0.27 -16.34
C GLU A 184 23.79 -1.78 -16.52
N HIS A 185 24.95 -2.43 -16.53
CA HIS A 185 25.09 -3.87 -16.66
C HIS A 185 24.46 -4.70 -15.50
N MET A 186 24.16 -4.04 -14.37
CA MET A 186 23.47 -4.63 -13.21
C MET A 186 21.96 -4.41 -13.23
N CYS A 187 21.47 -3.51 -14.08
CA CYS A 187 20.04 -3.11 -14.13
C CYS A 187 19.29 -3.97 -15.15
N LEU A 188 18.71 -5.07 -14.73
CA LEU A 188 18.02 -6.04 -15.60
C LEU A 188 16.75 -5.48 -16.28
N GLY A 189 16.19 -4.43 -15.74
CA GLY A 189 14.92 -3.86 -16.21
C GLY A 189 15.05 -2.70 -17.20
N LEU A 190 16.25 -2.17 -17.43
CA LEU A 190 16.48 -1.01 -18.31
C LEU A 190 16.21 -1.28 -19.79
N ASP A 191 16.39 -2.52 -20.23
CA ASP A 191 16.20 -2.91 -21.62
C ASP A 191 14.76 -3.36 -21.93
N LEU A 192 13.92 -3.58 -20.91
CA LEU A 192 12.54 -3.96 -21.11
C LEU A 192 11.70 -2.79 -21.63
N THR A 193 11.10 -2.99 -22.80
CA THR A 193 10.10 -2.09 -23.36
C THR A 193 8.82 -2.09 -22.53
N TYR A 194 7.94 -1.13 -22.77
CA TYR A 194 6.65 -1.09 -22.08
C TYR A 194 5.81 -2.35 -22.33
N ASP A 195 5.81 -2.91 -23.55
CA ASP A 195 5.08 -4.15 -23.85
C ASP A 195 5.65 -5.38 -23.15
N GLU A 196 6.95 -5.48 -23.05
CA GLU A 196 7.61 -6.54 -22.27
C GLU A 196 7.31 -6.41 -20.78
N ARG A 197 7.13 -5.19 -20.26
CA ARG A 197 6.64 -4.96 -18.90
C ARG A 197 5.19 -5.39 -18.69
N VAL A 198 4.33 -5.24 -19.69
CA VAL A 198 2.95 -5.80 -19.61
C VAL A 198 3.03 -7.31 -19.40
N ILE A 199 3.86 -8.01 -20.17
CA ILE A 199 4.05 -9.46 -20.07
C ILE A 199 4.63 -9.83 -18.67
N ASP A 200 5.69 -9.13 -18.20
CA ASP A 200 6.30 -9.35 -16.87
C ASP A 200 5.25 -9.14 -15.76
N TRP A 201 4.39 -8.14 -15.89
CA TRP A 201 3.33 -7.86 -14.93
C TRP A 201 2.27 -8.98 -14.91
N GLU A 202 1.80 -9.42 -16.10
CA GLU A 202 0.84 -10.52 -16.22
C GLU A 202 1.41 -11.83 -15.66
N ASP A 203 2.67 -12.13 -15.94
CA ASP A 203 3.34 -13.32 -15.42
C ASP A 203 3.43 -13.32 -13.90
N ARG A 204 3.67 -12.15 -13.30
CA ARG A 204 3.80 -12.02 -11.84
C ARG A 204 2.47 -12.08 -11.11
N TYR A 205 1.45 -11.39 -11.62
CA TYR A 205 0.23 -11.12 -10.87
C TYR A 205 -0.99 -11.90 -11.38
N ILE A 206 -0.93 -12.46 -12.58
CA ILE A 206 -2.03 -13.26 -13.13
C ILE A 206 -1.66 -14.72 -13.25
N ARG A 207 -0.53 -15.04 -13.91
CA ARG A 207 -0.17 -16.43 -14.22
C ARG A 207 0.40 -17.19 -13.02
N LYS A 208 1.08 -16.49 -12.10
CA LYS A 208 1.60 -17.09 -10.84
C LYS A 208 0.54 -17.30 -9.76
N ILE A 209 -0.62 -16.67 -9.89
CA ILE A 209 -1.79 -16.97 -9.05
C ILE A 209 -2.59 -18.12 -9.68
N LYS A 210 -1.93 -19.22 -10.08
CA LYS A 210 -2.63 -20.47 -10.27
C LYS A 210 -2.84 -21.12 -8.91
N PRO A 211 -4.04 -21.62 -8.65
CA PRO A 211 -4.43 -22.14 -7.34
C PRO A 211 -3.85 -23.54 -7.13
N GLU A 212 -2.57 -23.66 -6.83
CA GLU A 212 -2.04 -24.85 -6.15
C GLU A 212 -2.42 -24.86 -4.65
N TYR A 213 -3.03 -23.77 -4.15
CA TYR A 213 -3.47 -23.62 -2.76
C TYR A 213 -4.94 -23.98 -2.50
N VAL A 214 -5.69 -24.43 -3.49
CA VAL A 214 -7.13 -24.78 -3.30
C VAL A 214 -7.39 -26.28 -3.22
N SER A 215 -6.37 -27.11 -3.43
CA SER A 215 -6.57 -28.58 -3.48
C SER A 215 -6.29 -29.35 -2.18
N ASN A 216 -5.94 -28.68 -1.07
CA ASN A 216 -5.57 -29.38 0.18
C ASN A 216 -6.46 -29.06 1.39
N THR A 217 -7.67 -28.56 1.20
CA THR A 217 -8.58 -28.27 2.34
C THR A 217 -9.82 -29.14 2.40
N ASP A 218 -10.03 -30.07 1.48
CA ASP A 218 -11.23 -30.93 1.49
C ASP A 218 -11.00 -32.38 1.91
N ASP A 219 -9.75 -32.81 2.17
CA ASP A 219 -9.46 -34.23 2.49
C ASP A 219 -9.10 -34.51 3.98
N ASP A 220 -9.03 -33.51 4.85
CA ASP A 220 -8.59 -33.71 6.26
C ASP A 220 -9.70 -33.48 7.33
N VAL A 221 -10.96 -33.59 6.98
CA VAL A 221 -12.07 -33.44 7.97
C VAL A 221 -12.82 -34.76 8.23
N SER A 222 -12.38 -35.88 7.67
CA SER A 222 -13.09 -37.17 7.85
C SER A 222 -12.56 -38.10 8.96
N ASP A 223 -11.51 -37.72 9.71
CA ASP A 223 -10.93 -38.59 10.75
C ASP A 223 -10.96 -38.04 12.18
N LEU A 224 -12.03 -37.32 12.55
CA LEU A 224 -12.32 -36.98 13.95
C LEU A 224 -13.78 -37.34 14.26
N GLU A 225 -14.05 -38.63 14.37
CA GLU A 225 -15.12 -39.23 15.21
C GLU A 225 -14.50 -40.04 16.34
#